data_f39f0821c3f6b3ea644d0f5ba0f7c893
#
_entry.id   f39f0821c3f6b3ea644d0f5ba0f7c893
#
_cell.length_a   1.000
_cell.length_b   1.000
_cell.length_c   1.000
_cell.angle_alpha   90.00
_cell.angle_beta   90.00
_cell.angle_gamma   90.00
#
_symmetry.space_group_name_H-M   'P 1'
#
loop_
_entity.id
_entity.type
_entity.pdbx_description
1 polymer ?
#
loop_
_entity_poly.entity_id
_entity_poly.type
_entity_poly.pdbx_seq_one_letter_code
_entity_poly.pdbx_strand_id
1 'polypeptide(L)'
;MVGSLAGMSPLQGAATYSGTKAGLRAFAYALADEVRESGITVGVVSPGPIDTGFIMNEIDNVEDIVFSQPMSTAEAVADAILSIARGEQTEVTMPASSGKLVTLSYFFPKLRRYMRPKLYAKGRKNKDKYRKRNA
;
A
#
# COMPACT_ATOMS: atom_id res chain seq x y z
N MET A 1 -6.56 -11.44 1.09
CA MET A 1 -5.30 -11.31 0.33
C MET A 1 -4.54 -10.06 0.78
N VAL A 2 -3.19 -10.03 0.61
CA VAL A 2 -2.39 -8.85 0.98
C VAL A 2 -1.88 -8.16 -0.28
N GLY A 3 -2.55 -7.06 -0.61
CA GLY A 3 -2.21 -6.17 -1.71
C GLY A 3 -1.12 -5.15 -1.36
N SER A 4 -1.24 -3.96 -1.89
CA SER A 4 -0.40 -2.78 -1.58
C SER A 4 -1.03 -1.52 -2.16
N LEU A 5 -0.78 -0.36 -1.58
CA LEU A 5 -1.09 0.93 -2.21
C LEU A 5 -0.38 1.10 -3.57
N ALA A 6 0.77 0.42 -3.78
CA ALA A 6 1.44 0.37 -5.08
C ALA A 6 0.64 -0.36 -6.17
N GLY A 7 -0.31 -1.23 -5.79
CA GLY A 7 -1.28 -1.83 -6.71
C GLY A 7 -2.44 -0.91 -7.07
N MET A 8 -2.65 0.16 -6.31
CA MET A 8 -3.69 1.16 -6.56
C MET A 8 -3.16 2.35 -7.36
N SER A 9 -1.87 2.67 -7.24
CA SER A 9 -1.19 3.69 -8.05
C SER A 9 0.27 3.29 -8.26
N PRO A 10 0.76 3.34 -9.51
CA PRO A 10 2.09 2.81 -9.85
C PRO A 10 3.20 3.56 -9.12
N LEU A 11 4.09 2.79 -8.51
CA LEU A 11 5.29 3.26 -7.83
C LEU A 11 6.47 3.25 -8.81
N GLN A 12 7.15 4.40 -8.98
CA GLN A 12 8.37 4.48 -9.79
C GLN A 12 9.48 3.66 -9.12
N GLY A 13 10.30 2.98 -9.92
CA GLY A 13 11.34 2.08 -9.42
C GLY A 13 10.83 0.68 -9.06
N ALA A 14 9.49 0.48 -9.02
CA ALA A 14 8.87 -0.79 -8.65
C ALA A 14 7.74 -1.20 -9.62
N ALA A 15 7.99 -1.12 -10.93
CA ALA A 15 6.96 -1.37 -11.95
C ALA A 15 6.40 -2.80 -11.87
N THR A 16 7.26 -3.82 -11.80
CA THR A 16 6.85 -5.22 -11.67
C THR A 16 6.04 -5.45 -10.39
N TYR A 17 6.52 -4.92 -9.25
CA TYR A 17 5.81 -5.01 -7.99
C TYR A 17 4.42 -4.35 -8.08
N SER A 18 4.33 -3.15 -8.65
CA SER A 18 3.05 -2.46 -8.85
C SER A 18 2.09 -3.26 -9.72
N GLY A 19 2.59 -3.84 -10.81
CA GLY A 19 1.81 -4.70 -11.71
C GLY A 19 1.27 -5.94 -11.02
N THR A 20 2.11 -6.66 -10.26
CA THR A 20 1.69 -7.85 -9.51
C THR A 20 0.66 -7.53 -8.44
N LYS A 21 0.83 -6.42 -7.70
CA LYS A 21 -0.13 -6.01 -6.67
C LYS A 21 -1.45 -5.46 -7.25
N ALA A 22 -1.41 -4.82 -8.42
CA ALA A 22 -2.61 -4.42 -9.14
C ALA A 22 -3.39 -5.65 -9.65
N GLY A 23 -2.69 -6.63 -10.22
CA GLY A 23 -3.30 -7.90 -10.63
C GLY A 23 -3.93 -8.66 -9.47
N LEU A 24 -3.23 -8.76 -8.33
CA LEU A 24 -3.76 -9.39 -7.12
C LEU A 24 -5.04 -8.69 -6.62
N ARG A 25 -5.07 -7.37 -6.64
CA ARG A 25 -6.24 -6.59 -6.24
C ARG A 25 -7.44 -6.84 -7.18
N ALA A 26 -7.21 -6.79 -8.50
CA ALA A 26 -8.24 -7.08 -9.48
C ALA A 26 -8.78 -8.51 -9.36
N PHE A 27 -7.88 -9.48 -9.16
CA PHE A 27 -8.24 -10.87 -8.92
C PHE A 27 -9.12 -11.03 -7.65
N ALA A 28 -8.77 -10.34 -6.55
CA ALA A 28 -9.56 -10.40 -5.33
C ALA A 28 -11.00 -9.90 -5.53
N TYR A 29 -11.19 -8.82 -6.29
CA TYR A 29 -12.52 -8.30 -6.59
C TYR A 29 -13.32 -9.26 -7.47
N ALA A 30 -12.72 -9.75 -8.55
CA ALA A 30 -13.40 -10.70 -9.45
C ALA A 30 -13.81 -11.97 -8.70
N LEU A 31 -12.87 -12.52 -7.91
CA LEU A 31 -13.16 -13.72 -7.12
C LEU A 31 -14.25 -13.49 -6.06
N ALA A 32 -14.26 -12.31 -5.41
CA ALA A 32 -15.33 -11.97 -4.46
C ALA A 32 -16.71 -11.98 -5.11
N ASP A 33 -16.81 -11.50 -6.35
CA ASP A 33 -18.06 -11.53 -7.11
C ASP A 33 -18.44 -12.96 -7.53
N GLU A 34 -17.48 -13.77 -7.97
CA GLU A 34 -17.70 -15.16 -8.40
C GLU A 34 -18.22 -16.05 -7.25
N VAL A 35 -17.72 -15.85 -6.02
CA VAL A 35 -18.07 -16.69 -4.87
C VAL A 35 -19.13 -16.07 -3.94
N ARG A 36 -19.77 -14.99 -4.36
CA ARG A 36 -20.72 -14.23 -3.53
C ARG A 36 -21.81 -15.08 -2.88
N GLU A 37 -22.34 -16.06 -3.61
CA GLU A 37 -23.45 -16.92 -3.16
C GLU A 37 -22.98 -18.18 -2.42
N SER A 38 -21.68 -18.42 -2.34
CA SER A 38 -21.11 -19.62 -1.72
C SER A 38 -20.86 -19.50 -0.21
N GLY A 39 -21.08 -18.32 0.38
CA GLY A 39 -20.76 -18.02 1.77
C GLY A 39 -19.26 -17.82 2.03
N ILE A 40 -18.44 -17.73 0.97
CA ILE A 40 -17.00 -17.46 1.07
C ILE A 40 -16.77 -15.95 1.05
N THR A 41 -16.02 -15.44 2.03
CA THR A 41 -15.59 -14.04 2.06
C THR A 41 -14.22 -13.91 1.39
N VAL A 42 -14.13 -13.02 0.40
CA VAL A 42 -12.86 -12.63 -0.24
C VAL A 42 -12.67 -11.14 -0.09
N GLY A 43 -11.45 -10.74 0.30
CA GLY A 43 -11.12 -9.34 0.39
C GLY A 43 -9.62 -9.09 0.36
N VAL A 44 -9.24 -7.81 0.33
CA VAL A 44 -7.86 -7.39 0.16
C VAL A 44 -7.48 -6.28 1.14
N VAL A 45 -6.36 -6.47 1.85
CA VAL A 45 -5.70 -5.40 2.61
C VAL A 45 -4.63 -4.79 1.70
N SER A 46 -4.68 -3.48 1.50
CA SER A 46 -3.74 -2.73 0.65
C SER A 46 -2.93 -1.75 1.50
N PRO A 47 -1.86 -2.22 2.19
CA PRO A 47 -1.04 -1.38 3.02
C PRO A 47 -0.09 -0.49 2.19
N GLY A 48 0.27 0.66 2.78
CA GLY A 48 1.46 1.41 2.43
C GLY A 48 2.72 0.78 3.02
N PRO A 49 3.76 1.56 3.35
CA PRO A 49 4.96 1.03 3.98
C PRO A 49 4.62 0.49 5.40
N ILE A 50 5.22 -0.65 5.73
CA ILE A 50 5.05 -1.30 7.04
C ILE A 50 6.40 -1.28 7.74
N ASP A 51 6.40 -0.92 9.04
CA ASP A 51 7.62 -0.90 9.87
C ASP A 51 8.04 -2.33 10.23
N THR A 52 8.73 -2.98 9.31
CA THR A 52 9.23 -4.36 9.44
C THR A 52 10.62 -4.48 8.85
N GLY A 53 11.32 -5.55 9.19
CA GLY A 53 12.62 -5.87 8.62
C GLY A 53 12.63 -5.91 7.08
N PHE A 54 11.50 -6.20 6.44
CA PHE A 54 11.40 -6.20 4.96
C PHE A 54 11.75 -4.84 4.34
N ILE A 55 11.32 -3.73 4.95
CA ILE A 55 11.69 -2.38 4.49
C ILE A 55 12.95 -1.88 5.19
N MET A 56 13.08 -2.15 6.50
CA MET A 56 14.13 -1.54 7.31
C MET A 56 15.51 -2.12 7.05
N ASN A 57 15.62 -3.43 6.75
CA ASN A 57 16.89 -4.06 6.42
C ASN A 57 17.44 -3.59 5.06
N GLU A 58 16.55 -3.18 4.15
CA GLU A 58 16.88 -2.72 2.80
C GLU A 58 16.58 -1.23 2.60
N ILE A 59 16.57 -0.46 3.70
CA ILE A 59 16.13 0.94 3.69
C ILE A 59 16.82 1.78 2.62
N ASP A 60 18.10 1.52 2.35
CA ASP A 60 18.88 2.28 1.36
C ASP A 60 18.42 2.02 -0.07
N ASN A 61 17.94 0.82 -0.37
CA ASN A 61 17.44 0.40 -1.68
C ASN A 61 15.97 0.75 -1.92
N VAL A 62 15.24 1.16 -0.88
CA VAL A 62 13.83 1.55 -0.99
C VAL A 62 13.71 3.00 -1.46
N GLU A 63 12.88 3.25 -2.45
CA GLU A 63 12.62 4.58 -3.00
C GLU A 63 12.13 5.58 -1.93
N ASP A 64 12.68 6.78 -1.93
CA ASP A 64 12.37 7.82 -0.93
C ASP A 64 10.87 8.11 -0.84
N ILE A 65 10.14 8.08 -1.95
CA ILE A 65 8.70 8.35 -1.99
C ILE A 65 7.88 7.42 -1.09
N VAL A 66 8.35 6.19 -0.86
CA VAL A 66 7.70 5.21 0.03
C VAL A 66 7.57 5.81 1.44
N PHE A 67 8.58 6.51 1.91
CA PHE A 67 8.60 7.16 3.23
C PHE A 67 7.85 8.50 3.27
N SER A 68 7.24 8.93 2.17
CA SER A 68 6.38 10.13 2.16
C SER A 68 5.06 9.95 2.92
N GLN A 69 4.70 8.69 3.17
CA GLN A 69 3.51 8.26 3.91
C GLN A 69 3.90 7.79 5.32
N PRO A 70 2.99 7.85 6.30
CA PRO A 70 3.23 7.19 7.58
C PRO A 70 3.32 5.68 7.40
N MET A 71 4.18 5.04 8.17
CA MET A 71 4.29 3.58 8.19
C MET A 71 3.20 3.00 9.10
N SER A 72 2.65 1.85 8.68
CA SER A 72 1.77 1.04 9.52
C SER A 72 2.60 0.03 10.31
N THR A 73 2.04 -0.49 11.40
CA THR A 73 2.65 -1.61 12.11
C THR A 73 2.17 -2.95 11.57
N ALA A 74 2.90 -4.02 11.83
CA ALA A 74 2.51 -5.37 11.44
C ALA A 74 1.20 -5.79 12.13
N GLU A 75 1.02 -5.41 13.39
CA GLU A 75 -0.19 -5.66 14.18
C GLU A 75 -1.41 -5.01 13.55
N ALA A 76 -1.31 -3.74 13.16
CA ALA A 76 -2.40 -3.03 12.50
C ALA A 76 -2.80 -3.70 11.17
N VAL A 77 -1.84 -4.23 10.43
CA VAL A 77 -2.13 -5.00 9.20
C VAL A 77 -2.81 -6.33 9.52
N ALA A 78 -2.38 -7.03 10.58
CA ALA A 78 -3.00 -8.25 11.05
C ALA A 78 -4.47 -8.01 11.46
N ASP A 79 -4.75 -6.95 12.20
CA ASP A 79 -6.11 -6.56 12.58
C ASP A 79 -6.99 -6.27 11.36
N ALA A 80 -6.45 -5.59 10.35
CA ALA A 80 -7.14 -5.35 9.09
C ALA A 80 -7.45 -6.66 8.34
N ILE A 81 -6.54 -7.64 8.35
CA ILE A 81 -6.78 -8.97 7.78
C ILE A 81 -7.91 -9.67 8.52
N LEU A 82 -7.93 -9.61 9.86
CA LEU A 82 -8.97 -10.22 10.68
C LEU A 82 -10.34 -9.57 10.43
N SER A 83 -10.42 -8.24 10.26
CA SER A 83 -11.69 -7.56 9.96
C SER A 83 -12.27 -8.01 8.62
N ILE A 84 -11.40 -8.21 7.61
CA ILE A 84 -11.83 -8.79 6.32
C ILE A 84 -12.28 -10.24 6.49
N ALA A 85 -11.54 -11.06 7.24
CA ALA A 85 -11.89 -12.46 7.47
C ALA A 85 -13.24 -12.62 8.19
N ARG A 86 -13.65 -11.62 9.00
CA ARG A 86 -14.96 -11.56 9.65
C ARG A 86 -16.08 -11.03 8.75
N GLY A 87 -15.76 -10.66 7.52
CA GLY A 87 -16.74 -10.09 6.59
C GLY A 87 -17.16 -8.64 6.88
N GLU A 88 -16.43 -7.94 7.75
CA GLU A 88 -16.74 -6.55 8.13
C GLU A 88 -16.46 -5.57 6.97
N GLN A 89 -15.46 -5.89 6.14
CA GLN A 89 -15.03 -5.08 4.98
C GLN A 89 -14.52 -5.97 3.86
N THR A 90 -14.57 -5.49 2.62
CA THR A 90 -14.02 -6.18 1.44
C THR A 90 -12.66 -5.65 1.04
N GLU A 91 -12.37 -4.37 1.32
CA GLU A 91 -11.06 -3.77 1.13
C GLU A 91 -10.70 -2.84 2.29
N VAL A 92 -9.47 -2.98 2.78
CA VAL A 92 -8.87 -2.06 3.75
C VAL A 92 -7.60 -1.47 3.17
N THR A 93 -7.55 -0.14 3.08
CA THR A 93 -6.33 0.60 2.70
C THR A 93 -5.67 1.21 3.92
N MET A 94 -4.35 1.13 4.02
CA MET A 94 -3.63 1.59 5.20
C MET A 94 -2.43 2.48 4.84
N PRO A 95 -2.39 3.70 5.39
CA PRO A 95 -3.47 4.38 6.12
C PRO A 95 -4.67 4.71 5.21
N ALA A 96 -5.87 4.79 5.77
CA ALA A 96 -7.09 5.04 4.98
C ALA A 96 -7.05 6.35 4.17
N SER A 97 -6.44 7.40 4.71
CA SER A 97 -6.24 8.68 4.02
C SER A 97 -5.35 8.53 2.77
N SER A 98 -4.32 7.70 2.87
CA SER A 98 -3.43 7.41 1.73
C SER A 98 -4.14 6.64 0.64
N GLY A 99 -5.02 5.70 0.96
CA GLY A 99 -5.82 4.97 -0.02
C GLY A 99 -6.64 5.91 -0.91
N LYS A 100 -7.34 6.87 -0.31
CA LYS A 100 -8.11 7.89 -1.06
C LYS A 100 -7.23 8.74 -1.98
N LEU A 101 -6.10 9.24 -1.46
CA LEU A 101 -5.14 10.04 -2.25
C LEU A 101 -4.51 9.25 -3.40
N VAL A 102 -4.16 8.00 -3.15
CA VAL A 102 -3.56 7.10 -4.15
C VAL A 102 -4.56 6.81 -5.26
N THR A 103 -5.82 6.50 -4.93
CA THR A 103 -6.90 6.31 -5.91
C THR A 103 -7.11 7.57 -6.75
N LEU A 104 -7.21 8.74 -6.11
CA LEU A 104 -7.35 10.01 -6.83
C LEU A 104 -6.16 10.27 -7.77
N SER A 105 -4.94 9.98 -7.32
CA SER A 105 -3.72 10.15 -8.09
C SER A 105 -3.66 9.27 -9.35
N TYR A 106 -4.34 8.13 -9.33
CA TYR A 106 -4.45 7.25 -10.48
C TYR A 106 -5.26 7.88 -11.60
N PHE A 107 -6.39 8.53 -11.25
CA PHE A 107 -7.24 9.23 -12.24
C PHE A 107 -6.61 10.53 -12.76
N PHE A 108 -5.68 11.13 -12.03
CA PHE A 108 -5.04 12.39 -12.39
C PHE A 108 -3.51 12.24 -12.54
N PRO A 109 -3.01 11.56 -13.59
CA PRO A 109 -1.58 11.28 -13.74
C PRO A 109 -0.71 12.54 -13.90
N LYS A 110 -1.25 13.62 -14.43
CA LYS A 110 -0.53 14.92 -14.52
C LYS A 110 -0.30 15.52 -13.13
N LEU A 111 -1.34 15.50 -12.27
CA LEU A 111 -1.24 15.97 -10.89
C LEU A 111 -0.26 15.10 -10.09
N ARG A 112 -0.32 13.78 -10.25
CA ARG A 112 0.63 12.85 -9.63
C ARG A 112 2.08 13.20 -10.00
N ARG A 113 2.38 13.44 -11.28
CA ARG A 113 3.73 13.82 -11.73
C ARG A 113 4.17 15.16 -11.13
N TYR A 114 3.28 16.13 -11.07
CA TYR A 114 3.54 17.44 -10.46
C TYR A 114 3.85 17.35 -8.96
N MET A 115 3.12 16.50 -8.22
CA MET A 115 3.31 16.31 -6.78
C MET A 115 4.55 15.48 -6.44
N ARG A 116 5.06 14.68 -7.37
CA ARG A 116 6.16 13.72 -7.15
C ARG A 116 7.40 14.34 -6.51
N PRO A 117 7.98 15.46 -6.98
CA PRO A 117 9.18 16.04 -6.37
C PRO A 117 8.99 16.38 -4.88
N LYS A 118 7.80 16.90 -4.51
CA LYS A 118 7.46 17.21 -3.12
C LYS A 118 7.37 15.96 -2.25
N LEU A 119 6.79 14.88 -2.80
CA LEU A 119 6.69 13.60 -2.11
C LEU A 119 8.06 12.95 -1.91
N TYR A 120 8.95 13.00 -2.91
CA TYR A 120 10.33 12.52 -2.77
C TYR A 120 11.09 13.32 -1.71
N ALA A 121 11.02 14.65 -1.71
CA ALA A 121 11.68 15.48 -0.70
C ALA A 121 11.17 15.18 0.73
N LYS A 122 9.86 15.03 0.91
CA LYS A 122 9.26 14.61 2.18
C LYS A 122 9.72 13.22 2.58
N GLY A 123 9.72 12.29 1.65
CA GLY A 123 10.13 10.90 1.87
C GLY A 123 11.58 10.79 2.29
N ARG A 124 12.50 11.50 1.62
CA ARG A 124 13.93 11.57 1.99
C ARG A 124 14.13 12.03 3.43
N LYS A 125 13.47 13.13 3.83
CA LYS A 125 13.53 13.64 5.20
C LYS A 125 13.05 12.62 6.23
N ASN A 126 12.02 11.86 5.93
CA ASN A 126 11.50 10.83 6.83
C ASN A 126 12.39 9.60 6.85
N LYS A 127 12.91 9.17 5.69
CA LYS A 127 13.85 8.05 5.56
C LYS A 127 15.09 8.26 6.45
N ASP A 128 15.64 9.49 6.47
CA ASP A 128 16.77 9.82 7.33
C ASP A 128 16.44 9.70 8.83
N LYS A 129 15.19 9.98 9.24
CA LYS A 129 14.76 9.75 10.62
C LYS A 129 14.72 8.27 10.97
N TYR A 130 14.22 7.44 10.06
CA TYR A 130 14.16 5.98 10.26
C TYR A 130 15.56 5.36 10.31
N ARG A 131 16.51 5.81 9.46
CA ARG A 131 17.92 5.41 9.53
C ARG A 131 18.53 5.67 10.91
N LYS A 132 18.32 6.88 11.46
CA LYS A 132 18.84 7.26 12.78
C LYS A 132 18.21 6.48 13.93
N ARG A 133 16.98 5.98 13.76
CA ARG A 133 16.32 5.14 14.77
C ARG A 133 16.91 3.73 14.82
N ASN A 134 17.39 3.22 13.68
CA ASN A 134 17.89 1.85 13.54
C ASN A 134 19.41 1.76 13.60
N ALA A 135 20.12 2.87 13.73
CA ALA A 135 21.57 2.93 13.94
C ALA A 135 21.92 2.90 15.43
#